data_ab6f47df26ae3c18cbfb43b539ba2227
#
_entry.id   ab6f47df26ae3c18cbfb43b539ba2227
#
_cell.length_a   1.000
_cell.length_b   1.000
_cell.length_c   1.000
_cell.angle_alpha   90.00
_cell.angle_beta   90.00
_cell.angle_gamma   90.00
#
_symmetry.space_group_name_H-M   'P 1'
#
loop_
_entity.id
_entity.type
_entity.pdbx_description
1 polymer ?
#
loop_
_entity_poly.entity_id
_entity_poly.type
_entity_poly.pdbx_seq_one_letter_code
_entity_poly.pdbx_strand_id
1 'polypeptide(L)'
;MSGFVLKNGIITTAGKNPNTGSIEVSQKLIKAVNGRFANKSSARGKLRSNKKSIVLDLKGKSFVYPSLINTHDHLQGNYRPPVGPPKGTFYLTWQPWDKDLKASDTFAERSKILREELYLLSSYKCIFSGVTTVNDHFPHSINKDILPTLPIRAIAEYGLAHEATSYDLKWGDGLLEEHAKAVKNKWPFITHLCEGFDSESMHSVENLEKLNLLDSHCLFIHCISFSDEDIKKIAKAGASISLCPSSNMLMFNVTAKIRKMLNAGVNLTLGTDSSATGPANLLEEMRTIRQLYQKMYGEDLSAKKIFEMVTVNSAKAFWMQDRIGSLDEGKLADILVMKARVDDAYENLASSSMEDIELLVLEGKPIYGKKCFLDIFGKLPQGYTEITVGGKSMFVCGDPAALYMKIRDRTGLKKVLDFLPFEPALTAKEST
;
A
#
# COMPACT_ATOMS: atom_id res chain seq x y z
N MET A 1 16.56 -19.81 -3.69
CA MET A 1 15.53 -20.54 -4.49
C MET A 1 15.97 -20.62 -5.94
N SER A 2 15.66 -21.70 -6.64
CA SER A 2 15.69 -21.75 -8.11
C SER A 2 14.66 -20.77 -8.64
N GLY A 3 14.94 -20.02 -9.70
CA GLY A 3 14.00 -19.08 -10.28
C GLY A 3 12.73 -19.75 -10.83
N PHE A 4 11.74 -18.95 -11.20
CA PHE A 4 10.51 -19.42 -11.82
C PHE A 4 10.12 -18.54 -13.02
N VAL A 5 9.21 -19.06 -13.85
CA VAL A 5 8.64 -18.33 -14.99
C VAL A 5 7.12 -18.34 -14.88
N LEU A 6 6.51 -17.17 -14.89
CA LEU A 6 5.07 -16.98 -15.13
C LEU A 6 4.87 -16.83 -16.63
N LYS A 7 4.20 -17.80 -17.27
CA LYS A 7 4.02 -17.86 -18.73
C LYS A 7 2.56 -17.56 -19.08
N ASN A 8 2.34 -16.97 -20.26
CA ASN A 8 1.00 -16.68 -20.79
C ASN A 8 0.14 -15.81 -19.83
N GLY A 9 0.76 -14.89 -19.06
CA GLY A 9 0.07 -13.86 -18.32
C GLY A 9 -0.18 -12.62 -19.16
N ILE A 10 -1.21 -11.82 -18.84
CA ILE A 10 -1.42 -10.51 -19.43
C ILE A 10 -0.62 -9.51 -18.60
N ILE A 11 0.59 -9.18 -19.08
CA ILE A 11 1.54 -8.32 -18.35
C ILE A 11 1.09 -6.88 -18.47
N THR A 12 0.89 -6.24 -17.33
CA THR A 12 0.44 -4.84 -17.20
C THR A 12 1.45 -4.06 -16.38
N THR A 13 2.11 -3.11 -16.99
CA THR A 13 3.09 -2.23 -16.35
C THR A 13 2.97 -0.81 -16.92
N ALA A 14 3.33 0.20 -16.14
CA ALA A 14 3.22 1.60 -16.57
C ALA A 14 4.06 1.87 -17.82
N GLY A 15 3.58 2.79 -18.66
CA GLY A 15 4.24 3.18 -19.90
C GLY A 15 4.16 2.18 -21.05
N LYS A 16 3.55 1.00 -20.84
CA LYS A 16 3.40 -0.06 -21.86
C LYS A 16 1.94 -0.50 -21.95
N ASN A 17 1.50 -0.87 -23.15
CA ASN A 17 0.18 -1.48 -23.31
C ASN A 17 0.18 -2.90 -22.72
N PRO A 18 -0.89 -3.32 -22.03
CA PRO A 18 -1.04 -4.69 -21.55
C PRO A 18 -0.88 -5.70 -22.70
N ASN A 19 -0.10 -6.74 -22.49
CA ASN A 19 0.13 -7.75 -23.50
C ASN A 19 0.35 -9.14 -22.90
N THR A 20 0.01 -10.18 -23.67
CA THR A 20 0.28 -11.56 -23.27
C THR A 20 1.76 -11.87 -23.38
N GLY A 21 2.37 -12.33 -22.30
CA GLY A 21 3.80 -12.59 -22.24
C GLY A 21 4.22 -13.52 -21.12
N SER A 22 5.49 -13.46 -20.77
CA SER A 22 6.08 -14.20 -19.65
C SER A 22 7.03 -13.33 -18.86
N ILE A 23 7.12 -13.61 -17.55
CA ILE A 23 8.08 -12.99 -16.64
C ILE A 23 8.97 -14.10 -16.08
N GLU A 24 10.27 -13.96 -16.25
CA GLU A 24 11.27 -14.82 -15.62
C GLU A 24 11.79 -14.14 -14.36
N VAL A 25 11.71 -14.84 -13.24
CA VAL A 25 12.23 -14.41 -11.93
C VAL A 25 13.44 -15.26 -11.59
N SER A 26 14.51 -14.61 -11.16
CA SER A 26 15.71 -15.28 -10.66
C SER A 26 16.18 -14.61 -9.38
N GLN A 27 16.28 -15.37 -8.32
CA GLN A 27 16.56 -14.84 -6.99
C GLN A 27 15.52 -13.78 -6.59
N LYS A 28 15.92 -12.53 -6.42
CA LYS A 28 15.08 -11.41 -6.03
C LYS A 28 14.58 -10.56 -7.20
N LEU A 29 15.10 -10.80 -8.42
CA LEU A 29 14.96 -9.87 -9.54
C LEU A 29 14.11 -10.44 -10.68
N ILE A 30 13.46 -9.54 -11.40
CA ILE A 30 12.91 -9.80 -12.73
C ILE A 30 14.10 -9.92 -13.69
N LYS A 31 14.31 -11.12 -14.23
CA LYS A 31 15.42 -11.42 -15.12
C LYS A 31 15.09 -11.11 -16.58
N ALA A 32 13.85 -11.37 -16.98
CA ALA A 32 13.37 -11.09 -18.32
C ALA A 32 11.85 -10.89 -18.34
N VAL A 33 11.39 -10.02 -19.25
CA VAL A 33 9.99 -9.82 -19.58
C VAL A 33 9.82 -9.98 -21.10
N ASN A 34 9.19 -11.09 -21.53
CA ASN A 34 9.01 -11.42 -22.93
C ASN A 34 7.55 -11.30 -23.33
N GLY A 35 7.23 -10.41 -24.29
CA GLY A 35 5.90 -10.25 -24.88
C GLY A 35 5.83 -10.77 -26.32
N ARG A 36 4.62 -10.99 -26.86
CA ARG A 36 4.40 -11.44 -28.25
C ARG A 36 4.84 -10.46 -29.34
N PHE A 37 5.24 -9.24 -29.00
CA PHE A 37 5.66 -8.19 -29.96
C PHE A 37 7.18 -8.12 -30.20
N ALA A 38 7.97 -9.03 -29.65
CA ALA A 38 9.35 -9.17 -30.10
C ALA A 38 9.33 -9.71 -31.53
N ASN A 39 9.68 -8.84 -32.50
CA ASN A 39 9.83 -9.20 -33.90
C ASN A 39 10.64 -10.50 -34.02
N LYS A 40 10.21 -11.42 -34.89
CA LYS A 40 10.80 -12.76 -35.12
C LYS A 40 12.28 -12.79 -35.49
N SER A 41 12.98 -11.66 -35.48
CA SER A 41 14.38 -11.55 -35.96
C SER A 41 15.45 -11.63 -34.85
N SER A 42 15.11 -11.66 -33.54
CA SER A 42 16.12 -11.75 -32.47
C SER A 42 15.99 -12.96 -31.54
N ALA A 43 15.11 -13.91 -31.83
CA ALA A 43 14.81 -15.06 -30.97
C ALA A 43 15.82 -16.20 -31.08
N ARG A 44 17.13 -15.94 -31.04
CA ARG A 44 18.19 -16.96 -30.89
C ARG A 44 19.08 -16.74 -29.65
N GLY A 45 18.53 -16.24 -28.57
CA GLY A 45 19.13 -16.34 -27.24
C GLY A 45 18.76 -17.70 -26.63
N LYS A 46 19.62 -18.71 -26.76
CA LYS A 46 19.46 -19.98 -26.05
C LYS A 46 19.46 -19.69 -24.55
N LEU A 47 18.29 -19.90 -23.90
CA LEU A 47 18.16 -20.00 -22.44
C LEU A 47 19.15 -21.06 -21.94
N ARG A 48 20.34 -20.65 -21.53
CA ARG A 48 21.27 -21.48 -20.76
C ARG A 48 20.99 -21.26 -19.28
N SER A 49 19.97 -21.97 -18.74
CA SER A 49 19.82 -22.10 -17.29
C SER A 49 20.28 -23.49 -16.87
N ASN A 50 21.34 -23.56 -16.08
CA ASN A 50 21.86 -24.80 -15.50
C ASN A 50 21.07 -25.29 -14.27
N LYS A 51 19.90 -24.71 -13.96
CA LYS A 51 18.89 -25.24 -13.01
C LYS A 51 17.51 -25.11 -13.68
N LYS A 52 16.74 -26.20 -13.68
CA LYS A 52 15.36 -26.21 -14.19
C LYS A 52 14.54 -25.15 -13.44
N SER A 53 14.24 -24.00 -14.07
CA SER A 53 13.27 -23.04 -13.56
C SER A 53 11.88 -23.68 -13.56
N ILE A 54 11.11 -23.46 -12.50
CA ILE A 54 9.71 -23.87 -12.42
C ILE A 54 8.90 -23.00 -13.37
N VAL A 55 8.08 -23.59 -14.25
CA VAL A 55 7.26 -22.87 -15.21
C VAL A 55 5.79 -23.02 -14.83
N LEU A 56 5.12 -21.90 -14.61
CA LEU A 56 3.69 -21.81 -14.30
C LEU A 56 2.96 -21.17 -15.46
N ASP A 57 1.97 -21.85 -16.01
CA ASP A 57 1.19 -21.36 -17.16
C ASP A 57 -0.13 -20.72 -16.67
N LEU A 58 -0.25 -19.40 -16.84
CA LEU A 58 -1.43 -18.59 -16.48
C LEU A 58 -2.55 -18.70 -17.54
N LYS A 59 -2.30 -19.36 -18.68
CA LYS A 59 -3.28 -19.70 -19.72
C LYS A 59 -4.03 -18.47 -20.30
N GLY A 60 -3.49 -17.26 -20.18
CA GLY A 60 -4.14 -16.03 -20.62
C GLY A 60 -5.34 -15.61 -19.73
N LYS A 61 -5.48 -16.18 -18.53
CA LYS A 61 -6.64 -15.95 -17.66
C LYS A 61 -6.34 -15.05 -16.45
N SER A 62 -5.12 -14.54 -16.36
CA SER A 62 -4.68 -13.70 -15.24
C SER A 62 -3.88 -12.51 -15.76
N PHE A 63 -4.13 -11.37 -15.13
CA PHE A 63 -3.27 -10.21 -15.26
C PHE A 63 -2.08 -10.33 -14.31
N VAL A 64 -0.94 -9.82 -14.77
CA VAL A 64 0.29 -9.75 -13.98
C VAL A 64 0.69 -8.29 -13.85
N TYR A 65 0.62 -7.76 -12.64
CA TYR A 65 0.94 -6.38 -12.27
C TYR A 65 2.21 -6.32 -11.43
N PRO A 66 2.90 -5.16 -11.35
CA PRO A 66 3.73 -4.89 -10.17
C PRO A 66 2.85 -4.95 -8.94
N SER A 67 3.38 -5.44 -7.82
CA SER A 67 2.64 -5.40 -6.57
C SER A 67 2.35 -3.97 -6.13
N LEU A 68 1.30 -3.79 -5.35
CA LEU A 68 0.82 -2.49 -4.94
C LEU A 68 1.69 -1.89 -3.83
N ILE A 69 1.73 -0.56 -3.79
CA ILE A 69 2.49 0.24 -2.83
C ILE A 69 1.50 1.15 -2.10
N ASN A 70 1.44 1.02 -0.78
CA ASN A 70 0.67 1.88 0.12
C ASN A 70 1.58 2.97 0.68
N THR A 71 1.37 4.21 0.30
CA THR A 71 2.30 5.30 0.63
C THR A 71 2.09 5.90 2.02
N HIS A 72 1.02 5.54 2.71
CA HIS A 72 0.77 5.99 4.08
C HIS A 72 -0.14 5.03 4.84
N ASP A 73 0.34 4.58 5.98
CA ASP A 73 -0.41 3.81 6.98
C ASP A 73 0.18 4.10 8.37
N HIS A 74 -0.57 3.79 9.41
CA HIS A 74 -0.10 3.67 10.80
C HIS A 74 -0.34 2.23 11.24
N LEU A 75 0.66 1.36 11.06
CA LEU A 75 0.50 -0.09 11.21
C LEU A 75 -0.01 -0.51 12.60
N GLN A 76 0.43 0.16 13.65
CA GLN A 76 -0.12 -0.10 14.99
C GLN A 76 -1.57 0.37 15.16
N GLY A 77 -2.09 1.21 14.25
CA GLY A 77 -3.44 1.78 14.28
C GLY A 77 -4.52 0.87 13.67
N ASN A 78 -4.13 -0.20 13.00
CA ASN A 78 -5.05 -1.04 12.25
C ASN A 78 -5.88 -1.95 13.16
N TYR A 79 -7.04 -1.45 13.56
CA TYR A 79 -8.06 -2.15 14.34
C TYR A 79 -9.45 -1.59 14.03
N ARG A 80 -10.52 -2.33 14.35
CA ARG A 80 -11.91 -1.99 14.00
C ARG A 80 -12.81 -1.93 15.25
N PRO A 81 -13.94 -1.20 15.23
CA PRO A 81 -14.41 -0.33 14.13
C PRO A 81 -13.61 0.97 14.03
N PRO A 82 -13.73 1.72 12.91
CA PRO A 82 -13.15 3.05 12.83
C PRO A 82 -13.80 4.00 13.83
N VAL A 83 -13.06 5.03 14.21
CA VAL A 83 -13.50 6.07 15.14
C VAL A 83 -13.61 7.38 14.37
N GLY A 84 -14.80 7.94 14.33
CA GLY A 84 -15.11 9.21 13.67
C GLY A 84 -15.78 10.20 14.62
N PRO A 85 -16.10 11.39 14.13
CA PRO A 85 -16.79 12.41 14.92
C PRO A 85 -18.22 11.96 15.29
N PRO A 86 -18.83 12.57 16.30
CA PRO A 86 -20.26 12.39 16.58
C PRO A 86 -21.12 12.65 15.34
N LYS A 87 -22.25 11.93 15.22
CA LYS A 87 -23.12 12.03 14.06
C LYS A 87 -23.52 13.48 13.76
N GLY A 88 -23.29 13.91 12.52
CA GLY A 88 -23.63 15.25 12.03
C GLY A 88 -22.58 16.32 12.35
N THR A 89 -21.42 15.93 12.87
CA THR A 89 -20.29 16.84 13.11
C THR A 89 -19.07 16.40 12.34
N PHE A 90 -18.04 17.27 12.27
CA PHE A 90 -16.76 16.98 11.65
C PHE A 90 -15.66 17.63 12.48
N TYR A 91 -14.45 17.08 12.41
CA TYR A 91 -13.30 17.67 13.09
C TYR A 91 -12.78 18.88 12.30
N LEU A 92 -12.22 19.84 13.00
CA LEU A 92 -11.52 20.96 12.40
C LEU A 92 -10.05 20.63 12.12
N THR A 93 -9.45 19.84 13.02
CA THR A 93 -8.07 19.33 12.95
C THR A 93 -8.05 17.87 13.44
N TRP A 94 -6.91 17.19 13.33
CA TRP A 94 -6.77 15.79 13.78
C TRP A 94 -6.81 15.62 15.33
N GLN A 95 -6.44 16.63 16.10
CA GLN A 95 -6.29 16.51 17.55
C GLN A 95 -7.59 16.14 18.30
N PRO A 96 -8.76 16.72 17.99
CA PRO A 96 -10.02 16.27 18.58
C PRO A 96 -10.32 14.80 18.27
N TRP A 97 -9.97 14.34 17.05
CA TRP A 97 -10.08 12.94 16.70
C TRP A 97 -9.17 12.04 17.55
N ASP A 98 -7.91 12.42 17.76
CA ASP A 98 -6.97 11.66 18.61
C ASP A 98 -7.49 11.51 20.04
N LYS A 99 -8.12 12.57 20.56
CA LYS A 99 -8.79 12.53 21.86
C LYS A 99 -9.96 11.55 21.89
N ASP A 100 -10.83 11.59 20.87
CA ASP A 100 -11.97 10.70 20.76
C ASP A 100 -11.52 9.24 20.54
N LEU A 101 -10.49 9.03 19.72
CA LEU A 101 -9.87 7.72 19.54
C LEU A 101 -9.39 7.16 20.89
N LYS A 102 -8.62 7.92 21.67
CA LYS A 102 -8.09 7.49 22.97
C LYS A 102 -9.18 7.22 24.01
N ALA A 103 -10.34 7.84 23.87
CA ALA A 103 -11.49 7.62 24.73
C ALA A 103 -12.40 6.46 24.27
N SER A 104 -12.16 5.89 23.10
CA SER A 104 -13.02 4.87 22.48
C SER A 104 -12.76 3.45 23.00
N ASP A 105 -13.80 2.61 22.93
CA ASP A 105 -13.67 1.17 23.16
C ASP A 105 -12.67 0.52 22.18
N THR A 106 -12.66 0.98 20.94
CA THR A 106 -11.69 0.51 19.92
C THR A 106 -10.25 0.67 20.38
N PHE A 107 -9.91 1.80 20.97
CA PHE A 107 -8.57 2.03 21.51
C PHE A 107 -8.31 1.19 22.76
N ALA A 108 -9.28 1.10 23.68
CA ALA A 108 -9.17 0.30 24.90
C ALA A 108 -8.95 -1.19 24.57
N GLU A 109 -9.65 -1.73 23.57
CA GLU A 109 -9.46 -3.09 23.09
C GLU A 109 -8.09 -3.28 22.43
N ARG A 110 -7.73 -2.39 21.49
CA ARG A 110 -6.45 -2.41 20.79
C ARG A 110 -5.26 -2.36 21.75
N SER A 111 -5.37 -1.61 22.83
CA SER A 111 -4.31 -1.47 23.85
C SER A 111 -3.97 -2.77 24.58
N LYS A 112 -4.82 -3.79 24.51
CA LYS A 112 -4.56 -5.13 25.05
C LYS A 112 -3.69 -5.99 24.13
N ILE A 113 -3.54 -5.61 22.86
CA ILE A 113 -2.81 -6.35 21.83
C ILE A 113 -1.34 -5.90 21.87
N LEU A 114 -0.42 -6.84 21.74
CA LEU A 114 1.00 -6.49 21.65
C LEU A 114 1.29 -5.71 20.38
N ARG A 115 2.22 -4.77 20.44
CA ARG A 115 2.59 -3.93 19.31
C ARG A 115 3.03 -4.75 18.11
N GLU A 116 3.89 -5.75 18.30
CA GLU A 116 4.38 -6.65 17.28
C GLU A 116 3.24 -7.43 16.60
N GLU A 117 2.21 -7.79 17.37
CA GLU A 117 1.01 -8.47 16.85
C GLU A 117 0.16 -7.52 15.99
N LEU A 118 0.04 -6.22 16.36
CA LEU A 118 -0.64 -5.21 15.54
C LEU A 118 0.10 -4.95 14.22
N TYR A 119 1.42 -4.86 14.25
CA TYR A 119 2.24 -4.69 13.04
C TYR A 119 2.14 -5.91 12.13
N LEU A 120 2.16 -7.11 12.69
CA LEU A 120 1.98 -8.35 11.92
C LEU A 120 0.56 -8.45 11.36
N LEU A 121 -0.48 -8.06 12.11
CA LEU A 121 -1.86 -7.98 11.64
C LEU A 121 -1.98 -7.02 10.44
N SER A 122 -1.34 -5.86 10.54
CA SER A 122 -1.30 -4.86 9.45
C SER A 122 -0.54 -5.35 8.22
N SER A 123 0.48 -6.20 8.43
CA SER A 123 1.15 -6.87 7.31
C SER A 123 0.19 -7.79 6.55
N TYR A 124 -0.71 -8.48 7.24
CA TYR A 124 -1.75 -9.28 6.59
C TYR A 124 -2.80 -8.43 5.88
N LYS A 125 -3.19 -7.26 6.43
CA LYS A 125 -4.00 -6.26 5.70
C LYS A 125 -3.36 -5.92 4.35
N CYS A 126 -2.06 -5.70 4.33
CA CYS A 126 -1.28 -5.43 3.11
C CYS A 126 -1.28 -6.64 2.16
N ILE A 127 -0.88 -7.83 2.65
CA ILE A 127 -0.75 -9.06 1.85
C ILE A 127 -2.08 -9.41 1.17
N PHE A 128 -3.19 -9.40 1.90
CA PHE A 128 -4.50 -9.75 1.35
C PHE A 128 -5.07 -8.70 0.39
N SER A 129 -4.46 -7.54 0.29
CA SER A 129 -4.81 -6.51 -0.70
C SER A 129 -3.79 -6.34 -1.84
N GLY A 130 -2.80 -7.25 -1.95
CA GLY A 130 -1.80 -7.21 -3.02
C GLY A 130 -0.69 -6.19 -2.80
N VAL A 131 -0.58 -5.65 -1.59
CA VAL A 131 0.44 -4.68 -1.20
C VAL A 131 1.67 -5.41 -0.67
N THR A 132 2.84 -5.12 -1.24
CA THR A 132 4.12 -5.62 -0.73
C THR A 132 4.99 -4.55 -0.09
N THR A 133 4.67 -3.27 -0.34
CA THR A 133 5.45 -2.14 0.18
C THR A 133 4.54 -1.12 0.83
N VAL A 134 4.86 -0.70 2.06
CA VAL A 134 4.09 0.26 2.83
C VAL A 134 5.01 1.22 3.58
N ASN A 135 4.61 2.48 3.74
CA ASN A 135 5.19 3.38 4.73
C ASN A 135 4.36 3.33 6.01
N ASP A 136 5.01 2.98 7.12
CA ASP A 136 4.49 3.19 8.47
C ASP A 136 5.00 4.52 8.98
N HIS A 137 4.13 5.54 8.94
CA HIS A 137 4.48 6.88 9.39
C HIS A 137 4.43 6.95 10.91
N PHE A 138 5.53 6.52 11.55
CA PHE A 138 5.65 6.42 13.01
C PHE A 138 7.12 6.55 13.47
N PRO A 139 7.39 6.88 14.77
CA PRO A 139 8.74 7.10 15.26
C PRO A 139 9.74 5.99 14.93
N HIS A 140 10.86 6.35 14.31
CA HIS A 140 11.92 5.40 13.96
C HIS A 140 12.44 4.60 15.14
N SER A 141 12.46 5.20 16.36
CA SER A 141 12.87 4.52 17.59
C SER A 141 12.01 3.31 17.93
N ILE A 142 10.75 3.31 17.49
CA ILE A 142 9.80 2.21 17.65
C ILE A 142 9.92 1.24 16.48
N ASN A 143 9.99 1.77 15.27
CA ASN A 143 9.95 1.02 14.03
C ASN A 143 11.20 0.17 13.76
N LYS A 144 12.39 0.62 14.19
CA LYS A 144 13.68 0.01 13.84
C LYS A 144 13.78 -1.49 14.18
N ASP A 145 13.15 -1.93 15.27
CA ASP A 145 13.22 -3.32 15.74
C ASP A 145 12.08 -4.19 15.17
N ILE A 146 10.97 -3.58 14.77
CA ILE A 146 9.76 -4.29 14.33
C ILE A 146 9.72 -4.42 12.80
N LEU A 147 9.95 -3.34 12.04
CA LEU A 147 9.80 -3.36 10.60
C LEU A 147 10.62 -4.45 9.89
N PRO A 148 11.87 -4.75 10.29
CA PRO A 148 12.65 -5.82 9.66
C PRO A 148 12.09 -7.24 9.84
N THR A 149 11.18 -7.44 10.80
CA THR A 149 10.57 -8.75 11.09
C THR A 149 9.32 -9.02 10.28
N LEU A 150 8.78 -8.00 9.59
CA LEU A 150 7.52 -8.10 8.88
C LEU A 150 7.64 -8.88 7.56
N PRO A 151 6.60 -9.63 7.17
CA PRO A 151 6.58 -10.39 5.92
C PRO A 151 6.33 -9.53 4.67
N ILE A 152 6.39 -8.21 4.79
CA ILE A 152 6.27 -7.20 3.73
C ILE A 152 7.44 -6.25 3.80
N ARG A 153 7.65 -5.42 2.77
CA ARG A 153 8.60 -4.31 2.81
C ARG A 153 7.94 -3.10 3.47
N ALA A 154 8.33 -2.80 4.69
CA ALA A 154 8.03 -1.52 5.31
C ALA A 154 9.19 -0.54 5.04
N ILE A 155 8.85 0.70 4.64
CA ILE A 155 9.86 1.74 4.39
C ILE A 155 10.41 2.23 5.72
N ALA A 156 11.70 1.98 5.94
CA ALA A 156 12.41 2.37 7.17
C ALA A 156 13.33 3.59 6.95
N GLU A 157 13.67 3.87 5.71
CA GLU A 157 14.63 4.89 5.31
C GLU A 157 13.90 6.11 4.76
N TYR A 158 13.57 7.06 5.63
CA TYR A 158 12.93 8.33 5.28
C TYR A 158 13.19 9.39 6.37
N GLY A 159 13.15 10.68 5.99
CA GLY A 159 13.10 11.78 6.94
C GLY A 159 11.69 11.88 7.52
N LEU A 160 11.58 11.96 8.85
CA LEU A 160 10.32 11.85 9.58
C LEU A 160 9.98 13.15 10.29
N ALA A 161 8.86 13.76 9.94
CA ALA A 161 8.18 14.71 10.81
C ALA A 161 6.70 14.32 10.93
N HIS A 162 6.10 14.51 12.11
CA HIS A 162 4.67 14.26 12.25
C HIS A 162 3.88 15.24 11.38
N GLU A 163 4.08 16.54 11.60
CA GLU A 163 3.49 17.60 10.76
C GLU A 163 4.28 18.91 10.84
N ALA A 164 3.95 19.87 9.96
CA ALA A 164 4.65 21.15 9.85
C ALA A 164 3.96 22.31 10.60
N THR A 165 3.36 22.03 11.75
CA THR A 165 2.63 23.00 12.61
C THR A 165 3.12 22.92 14.05
N SER A 166 2.57 23.76 14.95
CA SER A 166 2.84 23.67 16.40
C SER A 166 2.28 22.38 17.03
N TYR A 167 1.40 21.67 16.31
CA TYR A 167 0.79 20.40 16.74
C TYR A 167 1.68 19.17 16.54
N ASP A 168 2.89 19.39 16.00
CA ASP A 168 3.86 18.32 15.75
C ASP A 168 4.19 17.51 17.02
N LEU A 169 4.03 16.18 16.92
CA LEU A 169 4.25 15.24 18.03
C LEU A 169 5.74 14.94 18.30
N LYS A 170 6.66 15.63 17.63
CA LYS A 170 8.12 15.46 17.80
C LYS A 170 8.59 14.03 17.56
N TRP A 171 8.12 13.41 16.47
CA TRP A 171 8.47 12.04 16.12
C TRP A 171 9.88 11.88 15.58
N GLY A 172 10.44 12.92 14.96
CA GLY A 172 11.79 12.98 14.44
C GLY A 172 12.63 14.06 15.15
N ASP A 173 13.80 14.34 14.60
CA ASP A 173 14.75 15.32 15.15
C ASP A 173 14.40 16.79 14.75
N GLY A 174 13.28 17.00 14.10
CA GLY A 174 12.78 18.28 13.63
C GLY A 174 12.79 18.40 12.10
N LEU A 175 11.98 19.35 11.58
CA LEU A 175 11.76 19.52 10.13
C LEU A 175 13.07 19.71 9.34
N LEU A 176 13.97 20.58 9.81
CA LEU A 176 15.22 20.91 9.13
C LEU A 176 16.18 19.71 9.09
N GLU A 177 16.38 19.07 10.22
CA GLU A 177 17.28 17.92 10.38
C GLU A 177 16.79 16.70 9.58
N GLU A 178 15.50 16.41 9.66
CA GLU A 178 14.91 15.26 8.97
C GLU A 178 14.89 15.46 7.45
N HIS A 179 14.55 16.67 6.97
CA HIS A 179 14.64 16.99 5.56
C HIS A 179 16.10 16.92 5.05
N ALA A 180 17.06 17.47 5.79
CA ALA A 180 18.47 17.41 5.43
C ALA A 180 18.99 15.97 5.35
N LYS A 181 18.55 15.07 6.27
CA LYS A 181 18.83 13.63 6.21
C LYS A 181 18.26 13.00 4.94
N ALA A 182 16.99 13.31 4.59
CA ALA A 182 16.33 12.81 3.40
C ALA A 182 17.10 13.21 2.13
N VAL A 183 17.44 14.47 1.97
CA VAL A 183 18.20 14.98 0.82
C VAL A 183 19.57 14.32 0.73
N LYS A 184 20.33 14.27 1.84
CA LYS A 184 21.68 13.67 1.89
C LYS A 184 21.69 12.21 1.47
N ASN A 185 20.67 11.44 1.88
CA ASN A 185 20.62 9.99 1.66
C ASN A 185 19.79 9.60 0.44
N LYS A 186 19.17 10.55 -0.27
CA LYS A 186 18.23 10.31 -1.37
C LYS A 186 17.01 9.52 -0.91
N TRP A 187 16.48 9.88 0.24
CA TRP A 187 15.25 9.33 0.83
C TRP A 187 14.09 10.29 0.63
N PRO A 188 12.84 9.85 0.78
CA PRO A 188 11.70 10.76 0.93
C PRO A 188 11.74 11.45 2.29
N PHE A 189 11.29 12.70 2.34
CA PHE A 189 10.89 13.40 3.56
C PHE A 189 9.37 13.34 3.66
N ILE A 190 8.86 12.68 4.71
CA ILE A 190 7.43 12.36 4.85
C ILE A 190 6.83 13.09 6.04
N THR A 191 5.73 13.82 5.81
CA THR A 191 5.01 14.57 6.85
C THR A 191 3.54 14.78 6.48
N HIS A 192 2.64 14.82 7.49
CA HIS A 192 1.29 15.31 7.30
C HIS A 192 1.35 16.81 6.97
N LEU A 193 0.49 17.25 6.07
CA LEU A 193 0.46 18.63 5.64
C LEU A 193 -0.96 19.09 5.33
N CYS A 194 -1.37 20.24 5.88
CA CYS A 194 -2.70 20.80 5.67
C CYS A 194 -3.82 19.80 6.00
N GLU A 195 -3.68 19.06 7.11
CA GLU A 195 -4.68 18.14 7.64
C GLU A 195 -5.58 18.85 8.66
N GLY A 196 -6.20 19.94 8.23
CA GLY A 196 -7.09 20.74 9.06
C GLY A 196 -7.49 22.03 8.36
N PHE A 197 -8.44 22.76 8.98
CA PHE A 197 -9.03 24.00 8.48
C PHE A 197 -8.85 25.16 9.46
N ASP A 198 -8.02 24.99 10.47
CA ASP A 198 -7.57 26.10 11.31
C ASP A 198 -6.43 26.89 10.63
N SER A 199 -6.10 28.03 11.23
CA SER A 199 -5.09 28.93 10.65
C SER A 199 -3.72 28.25 10.51
N GLU A 200 -3.29 27.44 11.49
CA GLU A 200 -1.98 26.78 11.43
C GLU A 200 -1.90 25.71 10.33
N SER A 201 -2.90 24.82 10.29
CA SER A 201 -2.95 23.78 9.26
C SER A 201 -2.99 24.38 7.86
N MET A 202 -3.78 25.44 7.64
CA MET A 202 -3.94 26.09 6.33
C MET A 202 -2.67 26.84 5.87
N HIS A 203 -1.76 27.24 6.77
CA HIS A 203 -0.52 27.93 6.43
C HIS A 203 0.73 27.04 6.50
N SER A 204 0.58 25.72 6.68
CA SER A 204 1.71 24.81 6.85
C SER A 204 2.61 24.72 5.61
N VAL A 205 2.09 24.93 4.39
CA VAL A 205 2.91 25.04 3.16
C VAL A 205 3.81 26.27 3.22
N GLU A 206 3.28 27.40 3.65
CA GLU A 206 4.05 28.65 3.80
C GLU A 206 5.18 28.49 4.83
N ASN A 207 4.93 27.74 5.91
CA ASN A 207 5.95 27.43 6.92
C ASN A 207 7.11 26.63 6.31
N LEU A 208 6.82 25.58 5.52
CA LEU A 208 7.85 24.81 4.83
C LEU A 208 8.60 25.66 3.79
N GLU A 209 7.91 26.53 3.07
CA GLU A 209 8.53 27.45 2.09
C GLU A 209 9.50 28.40 2.77
N LYS A 210 9.12 29.05 3.89
CA LYS A 210 9.99 29.93 4.69
C LYS A 210 11.26 29.22 5.19
N LEU A 211 11.17 27.92 5.44
CA LEU A 211 12.29 27.09 5.87
C LEU A 211 13.08 26.50 4.68
N ASN A 212 12.70 26.79 3.43
CA ASN A 212 13.27 26.21 2.20
C ASN A 212 13.23 24.67 2.18
N LEU A 213 12.13 24.06 2.63
CA LEU A 213 11.95 22.62 2.72
C LEU A 213 11.05 22.04 1.62
N LEU A 214 10.68 22.84 0.59
CA LEU A 214 9.85 22.37 -0.53
C LEU A 214 10.71 21.92 -1.70
N ASP A 215 10.84 20.61 -1.88
CA ASP A 215 11.55 20.02 -3.02
C ASP A 215 10.98 18.64 -3.40
N SER A 216 11.65 17.96 -4.34
CA SER A 216 11.24 16.66 -4.85
C SER A 216 11.40 15.49 -3.88
N HIS A 217 12.06 15.69 -2.73
CA HIS A 217 12.15 14.68 -1.67
C HIS A 217 10.86 14.60 -0.85
N CYS A 218 10.02 15.64 -0.89
CA CYS A 218 8.82 15.72 -0.06
C CYS A 218 7.72 14.77 -0.53
N LEU A 219 7.19 14.00 0.42
CA LEU A 219 5.93 13.26 0.31
C LEU A 219 4.98 13.77 1.39
N PHE A 220 3.99 14.54 0.98
CA PHE A 220 3.00 15.13 1.87
C PHE A 220 1.74 14.30 1.96
N ILE A 221 1.16 14.21 3.15
CA ILE A 221 0.00 13.35 3.41
C ILE A 221 -1.24 14.23 3.61
N HIS A 222 -2.41 13.77 3.14
CA HIS A 222 -3.73 14.40 3.18
C HIS A 222 -3.89 15.63 2.29
N CYS A 223 -3.27 16.75 2.58
CA CYS A 223 -3.29 18.00 1.83
C CYS A 223 -4.72 18.52 1.54
N ILE A 224 -5.64 18.40 2.50
CA ILE A 224 -7.08 18.67 2.30
C ILE A 224 -7.41 20.15 2.19
N SER A 225 -6.68 21.01 2.88
CA SER A 225 -6.94 22.46 2.91
C SER A 225 -6.03 23.28 1.99
N PHE A 226 -5.30 22.65 1.06
CA PHE A 226 -4.47 23.37 0.09
C PHE A 226 -5.25 24.46 -0.65
N SER A 227 -4.68 25.66 -0.72
CA SER A 227 -5.10 26.70 -1.66
C SER A 227 -4.69 26.32 -3.10
N ASP A 228 -5.18 27.06 -4.09
CA ASP A 228 -4.76 26.86 -5.47
C ASP A 228 -3.30 27.28 -5.68
N GLU A 229 -2.80 28.21 -4.87
CA GLU A 229 -1.40 28.63 -4.90
C GLU A 229 -0.47 27.57 -4.29
N ASP A 230 -0.89 26.92 -3.20
CA ASP A 230 -0.14 25.82 -2.62
C ASP A 230 0.05 24.67 -3.64
N ILE A 231 -1.01 24.32 -4.38
CA ILE A 231 -0.93 23.29 -5.43
C ILE A 231 0.13 23.66 -6.48
N LYS A 232 0.23 24.93 -6.89
CA LYS A 232 1.27 25.37 -7.84
C LYS A 232 2.67 25.28 -7.24
N LYS A 233 2.84 25.67 -5.97
CA LYS A 233 4.11 25.56 -5.25
C LYS A 233 4.58 24.11 -5.16
N ILE A 234 3.69 23.20 -4.75
CA ILE A 234 3.96 21.76 -4.66
C ILE A 234 4.31 21.17 -6.03
N ALA A 235 3.57 21.52 -7.09
CA ALA A 235 3.87 21.07 -8.45
C ALA A 235 5.25 21.58 -8.92
N LYS A 236 5.58 22.85 -8.66
CA LYS A 236 6.87 23.46 -9.00
C LYS A 236 8.03 22.80 -8.23
N ALA A 237 7.82 22.45 -6.97
CA ALA A 237 8.79 21.75 -6.13
C ALA A 237 9.05 20.30 -6.60
N GLY A 238 8.14 19.72 -7.38
CA GLY A 238 8.20 18.30 -7.78
C GLY A 238 7.87 17.35 -6.64
N ALA A 239 7.27 17.84 -5.56
CA ALA A 239 6.86 17.05 -4.41
C ALA A 239 5.72 16.08 -4.75
N SER A 240 5.60 15.02 -3.97
CA SER A 240 4.55 14.00 -4.08
C SER A 240 3.49 14.19 -3.01
N ILE A 241 2.27 13.72 -3.28
CA ILE A 241 1.16 13.72 -2.31
C ILE A 241 0.62 12.31 -2.14
N SER A 242 0.48 11.86 -0.90
CA SER A 242 -0.27 10.67 -0.52
C SER A 242 -1.71 11.06 -0.15
N LEU A 243 -2.65 10.72 -1.02
CA LEU A 243 -4.06 10.93 -0.77
C LEU A 243 -4.62 9.82 0.11
N CYS A 244 -5.40 10.18 1.14
CA CYS A 244 -6.09 9.25 2.03
C CYS A 244 -7.60 9.60 2.05
N PRO A 245 -8.31 9.45 0.91
CA PRO A 245 -9.66 9.98 0.76
C PRO A 245 -10.67 9.41 1.75
N SER A 246 -10.58 8.13 2.13
CA SER A 246 -11.50 7.54 3.11
C SER A 246 -11.35 8.16 4.50
N SER A 247 -10.12 8.32 4.99
CA SER A 247 -9.80 8.97 6.25
C SER A 247 -10.25 10.43 6.24
N ASN A 248 -9.94 11.17 5.18
CA ASN A 248 -10.34 12.55 5.01
C ASN A 248 -11.87 12.72 5.08
N MET A 249 -12.62 11.83 4.42
CA MET A 249 -14.09 11.88 4.43
C MET A 249 -14.68 11.52 5.77
N LEU A 250 -14.09 10.56 6.49
CA LEU A 250 -14.57 10.18 7.83
C LEU A 250 -14.37 11.33 8.83
N MET A 251 -13.18 11.93 8.83
CA MET A 251 -12.80 12.94 9.81
C MET A 251 -13.37 14.32 9.49
N PHE A 252 -13.30 14.74 8.22
CA PHE A 252 -13.52 16.13 7.81
C PHE A 252 -14.68 16.30 6.84
N ASN A 253 -15.28 15.22 6.31
CA ASN A 253 -16.28 15.23 5.23
C ASN A 253 -15.83 15.98 3.97
N VAL A 254 -14.54 16.05 3.74
CA VAL A 254 -13.93 16.71 2.59
C VAL A 254 -12.66 15.95 2.23
N THR A 255 -12.24 16.01 0.97
CA THR A 255 -10.95 15.49 0.53
C THR A 255 -10.19 16.54 -0.31
N ALA A 256 -8.94 16.24 -0.65
CA ALA A 256 -8.06 17.13 -1.40
C ALA A 256 -8.64 17.51 -2.78
N LYS A 257 -8.17 18.62 -3.35
CA LYS A 257 -8.57 19.12 -4.68
C LYS A 257 -7.95 18.31 -5.82
N ILE A 258 -8.27 17.00 -5.89
CA ILE A 258 -7.63 15.98 -6.72
C ILE A 258 -7.48 16.44 -8.18
N ARG A 259 -8.56 16.95 -8.81
CA ARG A 259 -8.54 17.40 -10.20
C ARG A 259 -7.55 18.54 -10.44
N LYS A 260 -7.48 19.51 -9.54
CA LYS A 260 -6.52 20.62 -9.65
C LYS A 260 -5.09 20.14 -9.51
N MET A 261 -4.82 19.24 -8.58
CA MET A 261 -3.50 18.64 -8.38
C MET A 261 -3.06 17.83 -9.61
N LEU A 262 -3.95 17.01 -10.20
CA LEU A 262 -3.68 16.29 -11.45
C LEU A 262 -3.37 17.22 -12.61
N ASN A 263 -4.16 18.29 -12.76
CA ASN A 263 -3.96 19.27 -13.83
C ASN A 263 -2.67 20.07 -13.67
N ALA A 264 -2.22 20.27 -12.44
CA ALA A 264 -0.93 20.90 -12.14
C ALA A 264 0.28 19.96 -12.31
N GLY A 265 0.05 18.68 -12.58
CA GLY A 265 1.12 17.67 -12.75
C GLY A 265 1.75 17.20 -11.45
N VAL A 266 1.07 17.36 -10.31
CA VAL A 266 1.54 16.83 -9.03
C VAL A 266 1.60 15.30 -9.07
N ASN A 267 2.66 14.71 -8.54
CA ASN A 267 2.77 13.26 -8.40
C ASN A 267 1.84 12.77 -7.28
N LEU A 268 0.67 12.23 -7.65
CA LEU A 268 -0.32 11.72 -6.70
C LEU A 268 -0.15 10.23 -6.47
N THR A 269 -0.26 9.83 -5.21
CA THR A 269 -0.23 8.45 -4.73
C THR A 269 -1.42 8.18 -3.82
N LEU A 270 -1.65 6.93 -3.43
CA LEU A 270 -2.68 6.54 -2.46
C LEU A 270 -2.04 5.94 -1.20
N GLY A 271 -2.54 6.39 -0.06
CA GLY A 271 -2.32 5.81 1.25
C GLY A 271 -3.65 5.41 1.89
N THR A 272 -3.67 4.38 2.72
CA THR A 272 -4.91 3.98 3.41
C THR A 272 -5.14 4.74 4.70
N ASP A 273 -4.10 5.34 5.26
CA ASP A 273 -4.08 5.67 6.67
C ASP A 273 -4.35 4.40 7.52
N SER A 274 -4.47 4.52 8.84
CA SER A 274 -4.86 3.36 9.63
C SER A 274 -6.34 3.02 9.43
N SER A 275 -6.70 1.77 9.67
CA SER A 275 -8.13 1.38 9.63
C SER A 275 -8.97 1.98 10.77
N ALA A 276 -8.35 2.76 11.66
CA ALA A 276 -9.07 3.57 12.65
C ALA A 276 -9.83 4.74 12.02
N THR A 277 -9.40 5.23 10.85
CA THR A 277 -10.07 6.26 10.05
C THR A 277 -10.27 5.84 8.60
N GLY A 278 -9.37 5.04 8.07
CA GLY A 278 -9.29 4.64 6.68
C GLY A 278 -10.12 3.40 6.31
N PRO A 279 -9.98 2.94 5.07
CA PRO A 279 -10.69 1.78 4.55
C PRO A 279 -10.17 0.46 5.13
N ALA A 280 -10.80 -0.65 4.77
CA ALA A 280 -10.29 -1.96 5.11
C ALA A 280 -8.91 -2.21 4.49
N ASN A 281 -8.68 -1.77 3.25
CA ASN A 281 -7.43 -2.01 2.53
C ASN A 281 -7.27 -1.07 1.31
N LEU A 282 -6.12 -1.17 0.63
CA LEU A 282 -5.79 -0.31 -0.51
C LEU A 282 -6.70 -0.54 -1.74
N LEU A 283 -7.21 -1.76 -1.95
CA LEU A 283 -8.16 -2.03 -3.04
C LEU A 283 -9.49 -1.29 -2.82
N GLU A 284 -9.90 -1.15 -1.58
CA GLU A 284 -11.08 -0.35 -1.23
C GLU A 284 -10.81 1.14 -1.43
N GLU A 285 -9.63 1.63 -1.04
CA GLU A 285 -9.25 3.03 -1.23
C GLU A 285 -9.20 3.43 -2.71
N MET A 286 -8.75 2.53 -3.58
CA MET A 286 -8.79 2.73 -5.04
C MET A 286 -10.23 2.92 -5.56
N ARG A 287 -11.20 2.18 -5.02
CA ARG A 287 -12.62 2.35 -5.36
C ARG A 287 -13.19 3.65 -4.78
N THR A 288 -12.83 3.96 -3.53
CA THR A 288 -13.27 5.17 -2.84
C THR A 288 -12.82 6.44 -3.56
N ILE A 289 -11.54 6.54 -3.96
CA ILE A 289 -11.08 7.74 -4.67
C ILE A 289 -11.80 7.93 -6.00
N ARG A 290 -12.08 6.84 -6.74
CA ARG A 290 -12.81 6.90 -8.01
C ARG A 290 -14.24 7.40 -7.81
N GLN A 291 -14.95 6.86 -6.82
CA GLN A 291 -16.32 7.25 -6.49
C GLN A 291 -16.39 8.71 -6.02
N LEU A 292 -15.46 9.14 -5.18
CA LEU A 292 -15.39 10.53 -4.71
C LEU A 292 -15.07 11.48 -5.86
N TYR A 293 -14.15 11.13 -6.75
CA TYR A 293 -13.83 11.95 -7.91
C TYR A 293 -15.05 12.12 -8.82
N GLN A 294 -15.77 11.03 -9.12
CA GLN A 294 -17.01 11.09 -9.88
C GLN A 294 -18.07 11.96 -9.18
N LYS A 295 -18.23 11.81 -7.87
CA LYS A 295 -19.19 12.60 -7.08
C LYS A 295 -18.85 14.09 -7.07
N MET A 296 -17.56 14.43 -6.94
CA MET A 296 -17.10 15.83 -6.84
C MET A 296 -17.09 16.56 -8.18
N TYR A 297 -16.81 15.86 -9.27
CA TYR A 297 -16.50 16.50 -10.56
C TYR A 297 -17.43 16.08 -11.70
N GLY A 298 -18.29 15.08 -11.51
CA GLY A 298 -19.12 14.50 -12.58
C GLY A 298 -18.33 13.73 -13.64
N GLU A 299 -17.04 13.48 -13.40
CA GLU A 299 -16.11 12.86 -14.33
C GLU A 299 -15.54 11.57 -13.72
N ASP A 300 -15.15 10.59 -14.56
CA ASP A 300 -14.48 9.40 -14.09
C ASP A 300 -12.97 9.65 -13.89
N LEU A 301 -12.42 9.19 -12.77
CA LEU A 301 -10.98 9.07 -12.60
C LEU A 301 -10.52 7.77 -13.26
N SER A 302 -9.78 7.88 -14.37
CA SER A 302 -9.41 6.69 -15.14
C SER A 302 -8.67 5.64 -14.30
N ALA A 303 -9.04 4.39 -14.48
CA ALA A 303 -8.43 3.25 -13.79
C ALA A 303 -6.90 3.19 -14.00
N LYS A 304 -6.40 3.63 -15.16
CA LYS A 304 -4.96 3.75 -15.42
C LYS A 304 -4.28 4.73 -14.48
N LYS A 305 -4.88 5.90 -14.21
CA LYS A 305 -4.32 6.86 -13.24
C LYS A 305 -4.30 6.27 -11.83
N ILE A 306 -5.35 5.56 -11.43
CA ILE A 306 -5.41 4.88 -10.14
C ILE A 306 -4.30 3.80 -10.04
N PHE A 307 -4.12 2.99 -11.09
CA PHE A 307 -3.01 2.04 -11.17
C PHE A 307 -1.65 2.73 -11.00
N GLU A 308 -1.42 3.86 -11.68
CA GLU A 308 -0.17 4.61 -11.56
C GLU A 308 0.03 5.15 -10.14
N MET A 309 -1.03 5.60 -9.46
CA MET A 309 -0.98 6.09 -8.07
C MET A 309 -0.53 5.02 -7.06
N VAL A 310 -0.83 3.75 -7.29
CA VAL A 310 -0.49 2.65 -6.37
C VAL A 310 0.72 1.84 -6.83
N THR A 311 1.40 2.28 -7.88
CA THR A 311 2.59 1.61 -8.45
C THR A 311 3.73 2.59 -8.72
N VAL A 312 3.88 3.09 -9.94
CA VAL A 312 5.04 3.91 -10.37
C VAL A 312 5.10 5.25 -9.66
N ASN A 313 3.97 5.91 -9.42
CA ASN A 313 3.95 7.18 -8.71
C ASN A 313 4.40 7.00 -7.26
N SER A 314 3.93 5.93 -6.60
CA SER A 314 4.32 5.58 -5.24
C SER A 314 5.79 5.19 -5.16
N ALA A 315 6.30 4.42 -6.13
CA ALA A 315 7.72 4.10 -6.21
C ALA A 315 8.59 5.35 -6.37
N LYS A 316 8.13 6.32 -7.19
CA LYS A 316 8.78 7.63 -7.36
C LYS A 316 8.75 8.42 -6.05
N ALA A 317 7.61 8.46 -5.36
CA ALA A 317 7.46 9.17 -4.08
C ALA A 317 8.42 8.64 -3.00
N PHE A 318 8.75 7.34 -3.05
CA PHE A 318 9.71 6.71 -2.16
C PHE A 318 11.18 6.73 -2.66
N TRP A 319 11.46 7.38 -3.79
CA TRP A 319 12.79 7.36 -4.42
C TRP A 319 13.28 5.94 -4.77
N MET A 320 12.34 5.04 -5.03
CA MET A 320 12.59 3.62 -5.34
C MET A 320 12.19 3.24 -6.78
N GLN A 321 11.91 4.20 -7.65
CA GLN A 321 11.44 3.96 -9.02
C GLN A 321 12.36 3.08 -9.87
N ASP A 322 13.65 3.04 -9.54
CA ASP A 322 14.63 2.18 -10.21
C ASP A 322 14.61 0.73 -9.71
N ARG A 323 13.90 0.46 -8.61
CA ARG A 323 13.87 -0.83 -7.93
C ARG A 323 12.53 -1.53 -7.96
N ILE A 324 11.41 -0.76 -7.84
CA ILE A 324 10.05 -1.28 -7.71
C ILE A 324 9.05 -0.46 -8.54
N GLY A 325 7.76 -0.82 -8.49
CA GLY A 325 6.64 -0.07 -9.08
C GLY A 325 6.37 -0.37 -10.55
N SER A 326 7.22 -1.14 -11.21
CA SER A 326 7.00 -1.61 -12.59
C SER A 326 7.62 -2.99 -12.82
N LEU A 327 7.15 -3.70 -13.86
CA LEU A 327 7.65 -5.00 -14.25
C LEU A 327 8.72 -4.84 -15.34
N ASP A 328 9.86 -4.28 -14.97
CA ASP A 328 11.01 -4.12 -15.87
C ASP A 328 12.16 -5.04 -15.45
N GLU A 329 12.98 -5.44 -16.42
CA GLU A 329 14.18 -6.26 -16.19
C GLU A 329 15.15 -5.54 -15.24
N GLY A 330 15.71 -6.28 -14.29
CA GLY A 330 16.63 -5.77 -13.29
C GLY A 330 15.97 -5.22 -12.03
N LYS A 331 14.64 -4.98 -12.02
CA LYS A 331 13.91 -4.57 -10.83
C LYS A 331 13.61 -5.76 -9.91
N LEU A 332 13.29 -5.44 -8.66
CA LEU A 332 12.84 -6.44 -7.70
C LEU A 332 11.56 -7.13 -8.20
N ALA A 333 11.51 -8.43 -8.05
CA ALA A 333 10.37 -9.24 -8.45
C ALA A 333 9.23 -9.14 -7.42
N ASP A 334 8.64 -7.96 -7.35
CA ASP A 334 7.44 -7.64 -6.60
C ASP A 334 6.26 -7.75 -7.55
N ILE A 335 5.56 -8.87 -7.50
CA ILE A 335 4.58 -9.27 -8.54
C ILE A 335 3.23 -9.59 -7.90
N LEU A 336 2.17 -9.04 -8.49
CA LEU A 336 0.78 -9.34 -8.17
C LEU A 336 0.13 -10.03 -9.38
N VAL A 337 -0.38 -11.25 -9.17
CA VAL A 337 -1.19 -11.96 -10.19
C VAL A 337 -2.64 -11.93 -9.74
N MET A 338 -3.52 -11.47 -10.61
CA MET A 338 -4.95 -11.39 -10.34
C MET A 338 -5.76 -12.06 -11.43
N LYS A 339 -6.90 -12.65 -11.05
CA LYS A 339 -7.87 -13.22 -11.99
C LYS A 339 -8.34 -12.15 -12.99
N ALA A 340 -8.32 -12.45 -14.28
CA ALA A 340 -8.93 -11.63 -15.30
C ALA A 340 -10.46 -11.82 -15.25
N ARG A 341 -11.17 -10.74 -14.84
CA ARG A 341 -12.65 -10.70 -14.76
C ARG A 341 -13.24 -9.85 -15.87
N VAL A 342 -12.49 -8.86 -16.33
CA VAL A 342 -12.82 -7.99 -17.45
C VAL A 342 -11.60 -7.87 -18.37
N ASP A 343 -11.81 -7.41 -19.62
CA ASP A 343 -10.74 -7.38 -20.63
C ASP A 343 -9.73 -6.26 -20.39
N ASP A 344 -10.17 -5.11 -19.87
CA ASP A 344 -9.26 -4.01 -19.55
C ASP A 344 -8.50 -4.27 -18.25
N ALA A 345 -7.19 -4.29 -18.32
CA ALA A 345 -6.31 -4.60 -17.20
C ALA A 345 -6.41 -3.57 -16.07
N TYR A 346 -6.56 -2.29 -16.39
CA TYR A 346 -6.64 -1.24 -15.38
C TYR A 346 -7.99 -1.27 -14.66
N GLU A 347 -9.08 -1.45 -15.43
CA GLU A 347 -10.42 -1.63 -14.87
C GLU A 347 -10.52 -2.90 -14.02
N ASN A 348 -9.84 -3.98 -14.44
CA ASN A 348 -9.76 -5.20 -13.66
C ASN A 348 -9.18 -4.93 -12.28
N LEU A 349 -8.04 -4.24 -12.20
CA LEU A 349 -7.40 -3.92 -10.93
C LEU A 349 -8.27 -2.97 -10.08
N ALA A 350 -8.74 -1.87 -10.68
CA ALA A 350 -9.51 -0.83 -9.97
C ALA A 350 -10.84 -1.34 -9.38
N SER A 351 -11.40 -2.43 -9.93
CA SER A 351 -12.65 -3.05 -9.46
C SER A 351 -12.45 -4.35 -8.68
N SER A 352 -11.19 -4.77 -8.45
CA SER A 352 -10.87 -6.05 -7.80
C SER A 352 -11.13 -6.04 -6.30
N SER A 353 -11.30 -7.25 -5.76
CA SER A 353 -11.38 -7.56 -4.34
C SER A 353 -10.22 -8.47 -3.90
N MET A 354 -10.09 -8.72 -2.61
CA MET A 354 -9.10 -9.66 -2.05
C MET A 354 -9.21 -11.08 -2.62
N GLU A 355 -10.42 -11.52 -3.01
CA GLU A 355 -10.69 -12.86 -3.57
C GLU A 355 -10.17 -13.05 -5.00
N ASP A 356 -9.85 -11.94 -5.70
CA ASP A 356 -9.34 -11.96 -7.06
C ASP A 356 -7.82 -12.17 -7.13
N ILE A 357 -7.13 -12.03 -5.99
CA ILE A 357 -5.69 -12.25 -5.90
C ILE A 357 -5.40 -13.74 -6.06
N GLU A 358 -4.50 -14.06 -6.98
CA GLU A 358 -4.09 -15.42 -7.25
C GLU A 358 -2.68 -15.73 -6.73
N LEU A 359 -1.78 -14.73 -6.79
CA LEU A 359 -0.41 -14.85 -6.30
C LEU A 359 0.14 -13.47 -5.95
N LEU A 360 0.85 -13.39 -4.82
CA LEU A 360 1.64 -12.23 -4.42
C LEU A 360 3.08 -12.64 -4.16
N VAL A 361 4.01 -11.96 -4.79
CA VAL A 361 5.46 -12.21 -4.69
C VAL A 361 6.15 -10.94 -4.21
N LEU A 362 7.00 -11.07 -3.21
CA LEU A 362 7.89 -10.03 -2.69
C LEU A 362 9.34 -10.45 -2.91
N GLU A 363 10.13 -9.65 -3.64
CA GLU A 363 11.54 -9.93 -3.92
C GLU A 363 11.78 -11.36 -4.43
N GLY A 364 10.93 -11.82 -5.35
CA GLY A 364 11.02 -13.17 -5.91
C GLY A 364 10.57 -14.29 -4.99
N LYS A 365 10.11 -13.99 -3.77
CA LYS A 365 9.57 -14.97 -2.82
C LYS A 365 8.03 -14.88 -2.82
N PRO A 366 7.31 -15.95 -3.15
CA PRO A 366 5.87 -15.98 -2.97
C PRO A 366 5.52 -15.80 -1.49
N ILE A 367 4.63 -14.87 -1.17
CA ILE A 367 4.17 -14.63 0.21
C ILE A 367 2.70 -14.94 0.41
N TYR A 368 1.92 -15.02 -0.69
CA TYR A 368 0.52 -15.40 -0.71
C TYR A 368 0.14 -15.96 -2.08
N GLY A 369 -0.68 -17.01 -2.15
CA GLY A 369 -1.14 -17.52 -3.43
C GLY A 369 -1.95 -18.80 -3.36
N LYS A 370 -2.64 -19.10 -4.47
CA LYS A 370 -3.45 -20.30 -4.66
C LYS A 370 -2.61 -21.56 -4.65
N LYS A 371 -3.25 -22.69 -4.31
CA LYS A 371 -2.67 -24.04 -4.33
C LYS A 371 -2.01 -24.41 -5.66
N CYS A 372 -2.51 -23.91 -6.80
CA CYS A 372 -1.90 -24.18 -8.11
C CYS A 372 -0.50 -23.57 -8.30
N PHE A 373 -0.08 -22.67 -7.41
CA PHE A 373 1.26 -22.06 -7.42
C PHE A 373 2.23 -22.73 -6.43
N LEU A 374 1.84 -23.82 -5.76
CA LEU A 374 2.66 -24.46 -4.70
C LEU A 374 4.08 -24.80 -5.14
N ASP A 375 4.30 -25.14 -6.39
CA ASP A 375 5.63 -25.50 -6.88
C ASP A 375 6.67 -24.40 -6.66
N ILE A 376 6.27 -23.12 -6.69
CA ILE A 376 7.20 -21.99 -6.45
C ILE A 376 7.34 -21.63 -4.97
N PHE A 377 6.45 -22.11 -4.10
CA PHE A 377 6.61 -21.97 -2.65
C PHE A 377 7.66 -22.93 -2.08
N GLY A 378 8.08 -23.92 -2.86
CA GLY A 378 8.94 -25.02 -2.42
C GLY A 378 8.13 -26.18 -1.83
N LYS A 379 8.79 -27.25 -1.38
CA LYS A 379 8.12 -28.33 -0.66
C LYS A 379 7.54 -27.74 0.61
N LEU A 380 6.21 -27.78 0.81
CA LEU A 380 5.41 -27.17 1.89
C LEU A 380 6.31 -26.46 2.92
N PRO A 381 6.53 -25.16 2.77
CA PRO A 381 7.61 -24.50 3.49
C PRO A 381 7.19 -24.36 4.95
N GLN A 382 8.08 -24.70 5.84
CA GLN A 382 7.97 -24.25 7.21
C GLN A 382 7.69 -22.72 7.18
N GLY A 383 6.65 -22.28 7.88
CA GLY A 383 6.28 -20.88 7.96
C GLY A 383 5.25 -20.39 6.95
N TYR A 384 4.45 -21.29 6.37
CA TYR A 384 3.23 -20.95 5.60
C TYR A 384 2.03 -21.72 6.14
N THR A 385 0.88 -21.05 6.13
CA THR A 385 -0.40 -21.63 6.56
C THR A 385 -1.37 -21.68 5.38
N GLU A 386 -2.14 -22.75 5.28
CA GLU A 386 -3.27 -22.86 4.37
C GLU A 386 -4.50 -22.22 5.01
N ILE A 387 -5.16 -21.32 4.26
CA ILE A 387 -6.40 -20.64 4.65
C ILE A 387 -7.42 -20.74 3.52
N THR A 388 -8.70 -20.53 3.83
CA THR A 388 -9.76 -20.49 2.83
C THR A 388 -10.19 -19.03 2.60
N VAL A 389 -10.12 -18.58 1.35
CA VAL A 389 -10.55 -17.25 0.93
C VAL A 389 -11.51 -17.37 -0.24
N GLY A 390 -12.74 -16.86 -0.09
CA GLY A 390 -13.78 -16.97 -1.13
C GLY A 390 -13.99 -18.43 -1.59
N GLY A 391 -13.97 -19.40 -0.65
CA GLY A 391 -14.11 -20.83 -0.93
C GLY A 391 -12.90 -21.49 -1.62
N LYS A 392 -11.76 -20.81 -1.72
CA LYS A 392 -10.53 -21.31 -2.38
C LYS A 392 -9.43 -21.52 -1.35
N SER A 393 -8.66 -22.61 -1.52
CA SER A 393 -7.46 -22.87 -0.73
C SER A 393 -6.32 -21.93 -1.17
N MET A 394 -5.79 -21.17 -0.21
CA MET A 394 -4.71 -20.22 -0.37
C MET A 394 -3.61 -20.50 0.65
N PHE A 395 -2.37 -20.24 0.27
CA PHE A 395 -1.20 -20.33 1.15
C PHE A 395 -0.70 -18.93 1.45
N VAL A 396 -0.42 -18.65 2.71
CA VAL A 396 0.09 -17.36 3.18
C VAL A 396 1.29 -17.56 4.09
N CYS A 397 2.30 -16.70 3.98
CA CYS A 397 3.45 -16.73 4.87
C CYS A 397 3.02 -16.38 6.31
N GLY A 398 3.58 -17.09 7.29
CA GLY A 398 3.17 -17.01 8.69
C GLY A 398 1.84 -17.70 8.96
N ASP A 399 1.18 -17.29 10.04
CA ASP A 399 -0.11 -17.86 10.49
C ASP A 399 -1.08 -16.75 10.94
N PRO A 400 -1.83 -16.14 9.99
CA PRO A 400 -2.80 -15.11 10.31
C PRO A 400 -3.97 -15.61 11.15
N ALA A 401 -4.32 -16.90 11.05
CA ALA A 401 -5.41 -17.47 11.83
C ALA A 401 -5.02 -17.59 13.31
N ALA A 402 -3.82 -18.13 13.60
CA ALA A 402 -3.30 -18.17 14.96
C ALA A 402 -3.10 -16.78 15.55
N LEU A 403 -2.64 -15.79 14.76
CA LEU A 403 -2.54 -14.40 15.20
C LEU A 403 -3.92 -13.83 15.58
N TYR A 404 -4.93 -14.03 14.73
CA TYR A 404 -6.28 -13.56 15.00
C TYR A 404 -6.84 -14.19 16.29
N MET A 405 -6.62 -15.50 16.52
CA MET A 405 -7.04 -16.18 17.75
C MET A 405 -6.36 -15.59 19.00
N LYS A 406 -5.05 -15.30 18.93
CA LYS A 406 -4.34 -14.63 20.03
C LYS A 406 -4.93 -13.25 20.34
N ILE A 407 -5.25 -12.46 19.30
CA ILE A 407 -5.87 -11.15 19.46
C ILE A 407 -7.23 -11.28 20.12
N ARG A 408 -8.04 -12.23 19.67
CA ARG A 408 -9.34 -12.54 20.25
C ARG A 408 -9.24 -12.92 21.74
N ASP A 409 -8.30 -13.80 22.09
CA ASP A 409 -8.09 -14.23 23.48
C ASP A 409 -7.68 -13.05 24.38
N ARG A 410 -6.80 -12.15 23.87
CA ARG A 410 -6.37 -10.96 24.62
C ARG A 410 -7.48 -9.94 24.81
N THR A 411 -8.28 -9.71 23.79
CA THR A 411 -9.37 -8.72 23.85
C THR A 411 -10.62 -9.26 24.55
N GLY A 412 -10.79 -10.58 24.59
CA GLY A 412 -12.00 -11.26 25.05
C GLY A 412 -13.17 -11.11 24.07
N LEU A 413 -12.91 -10.69 22.81
CA LEU A 413 -13.94 -10.34 21.86
C LEU A 413 -13.77 -11.09 20.53
N LYS A 414 -14.86 -11.65 20.00
CA LYS A 414 -14.94 -12.10 18.62
C LYS A 414 -15.31 -10.89 17.75
N LYS A 415 -14.33 -10.33 17.04
CA LYS A 415 -14.51 -9.15 16.21
C LYS A 415 -14.21 -9.46 14.75
N VAL A 416 -15.06 -9.00 13.84
CA VAL A 416 -14.80 -9.07 12.41
C VAL A 416 -13.78 -7.98 12.06
N LEU A 417 -12.68 -8.38 11.44
CA LEU A 417 -11.68 -7.50 10.85
C LEU A 417 -11.81 -7.61 9.33
N ASP A 418 -12.50 -6.67 8.73
CA ASP A 418 -12.91 -6.70 7.31
C ASP A 418 -11.76 -6.69 6.29
N PHE A 419 -10.54 -6.44 6.75
CA PHE A 419 -9.32 -6.60 5.97
C PHE A 419 -8.71 -8.02 6.04
N LEU A 420 -9.29 -8.93 6.82
CA LEU A 420 -8.94 -10.37 6.80
C LEU A 420 -10.01 -11.12 6.01
N PRO A 421 -9.69 -11.71 4.84
CA PRO A 421 -10.66 -12.32 3.94
C PRO A 421 -11.06 -13.76 4.35
N PHE A 422 -10.81 -14.16 5.58
CA PHE A 422 -11.12 -15.48 6.11
C PHE A 422 -11.66 -15.40 7.53
N GLU A 423 -12.48 -16.38 7.92
CA GLU A 423 -12.78 -16.63 9.32
C GLU A 423 -11.93 -17.78 9.81
N PRO A 424 -11.23 -17.67 10.95
CA PRO A 424 -10.57 -18.79 11.57
C PRO A 424 -11.59 -19.91 11.88
N ALA A 425 -11.25 -21.16 11.58
CA ALA A 425 -12.06 -22.28 12.01
C ALA A 425 -12.23 -22.25 13.55
N LEU A 426 -13.46 -22.32 14.02
CA LEU A 426 -13.73 -22.48 15.45
C LEU A 426 -13.08 -23.79 15.89
N THR A 427 -12.29 -23.75 16.96
CA THR A 427 -11.79 -25.00 17.56
C THR A 427 -12.97 -25.80 18.12
N ALA A 428 -12.90 -27.11 18.07
CA ALA A 428 -13.97 -28.01 18.53
C ALA A 428 -14.45 -27.78 19.97
N LYS A 429 -13.73 -26.97 20.76
CA LYS A 429 -14.12 -26.54 22.12
C LYS A 429 -15.13 -25.37 22.16
N GLU A 430 -15.38 -24.71 21.02
CA GLU A 430 -16.28 -23.55 20.96
C GLU A 430 -17.63 -23.86 20.28
N SER A 431 -17.83 -25.12 19.85
CA SER A 431 -19.07 -25.61 19.24
C SER A 431 -20.02 -26.29 20.24
N THR A 432 -19.74 -26.18 21.52
CA THR A 432 -20.62 -26.58 22.63
C THR A 432 -20.92 -25.36 23.50
#